data_554b3d8c6199f2ebf5e6cb3e2982a93a
#
_entry.id   554b3d8c6199f2ebf5e6cb3e2982a93a
#
_cell.length_a   1.000
_cell.length_b   1.000
_cell.length_c   1.000
_cell.angle_alpha   90.00
_cell.angle_beta   90.00
_cell.angle_gamma   90.00
#
_symmetry.space_group_name_H-M   'P 1'
#
loop_
_entity.id
_entity.type
_entity.pdbx_description
1 polymer ?
#
loop_
_entity_poly.entity_id
_entity_poly.type
_entity_poly.pdbx_seq_one_letter_code
_entity_poly.pdbx_strand_id
1 'polypeptide(L)'
;AIGIDFGTSSIKFYKNGEGIILHEKSVIAIYNKSHTFAVGNEAYEMYEKAPANIQVSYPVKNGVIADIGNMQSMIDYFFHELDGKKKLKGAEYYIAVPTDITEVEKRAYFDLITNTNLKPKKIHVVEKPVADALGMNLDITKSTGTLVVDIGANTTEISVMSLGGIVSVSYTH
;
A
#
# COMPACT_ATOMS: atom_id res chain seq x y z
N ALA A 1 -11.89 -10.86 3.59
CA ALA A 1 -11.39 -9.68 2.88
C ALA A 1 -9.97 -9.37 3.37
N ILE A 2 -9.16 -8.78 2.49
CA ILE A 2 -7.78 -8.38 2.75
C ILE A 2 -7.65 -6.92 2.38
N GLY A 3 -7.24 -6.08 3.33
CA GLY A 3 -6.89 -4.69 3.11
C GLY A 3 -5.39 -4.54 2.90
N ILE A 4 -4.99 -3.66 1.98
CA ILE A 4 -3.58 -3.36 1.69
C ILE A 4 -3.38 -1.84 1.70
N ASP A 5 -2.41 -1.39 2.50
CA ASP A 5 -1.89 -0.04 2.47
C ASP A 5 -0.46 -0.08 1.88
N PHE A 6 -0.31 0.48 0.69
CA PHE A 6 0.98 0.66 0.02
C PHE A 6 1.61 2.00 0.42
N GLY A 7 2.04 2.09 1.68
CA GLY A 7 2.66 3.32 2.19
C GLY A 7 4.08 3.54 1.66
N THR A 8 4.52 4.80 1.63
CA THR A 8 5.88 5.17 1.20
C THR A 8 6.97 4.59 2.12
N SER A 9 6.75 4.61 3.43
CA SER A 9 7.72 4.07 4.40
C SER A 9 7.48 2.60 4.74
N SER A 10 6.21 2.18 4.80
CA SER A 10 5.86 0.81 5.17
C SER A 10 4.64 0.32 4.41
N ILE A 11 4.62 -0.97 4.14
CA ILE A 11 3.48 -1.69 3.57
C ILE A 11 2.79 -2.49 4.67
N LYS A 12 1.46 -2.50 4.65
CA LYS A 12 0.66 -3.26 5.62
C LYS A 12 -0.41 -4.07 4.92
N PHE A 13 -0.54 -5.34 5.34
CA PHE A 13 -1.65 -6.19 4.95
C PHE A 13 -2.48 -6.50 6.19
N TYR A 14 -3.77 -6.23 6.09
CA TYR A 14 -4.76 -6.55 7.11
C TYR A 14 -5.70 -7.63 6.59
N LYS A 15 -5.96 -8.65 7.41
CA LYS A 15 -6.95 -9.68 7.09
C LYS A 15 -8.09 -9.66 8.09
N ASN A 16 -9.31 -9.58 7.57
CA ASN A 16 -10.49 -9.55 8.41
C ASN A 16 -10.55 -10.78 9.33
N GLY A 17 -10.72 -10.54 10.63
CA GLY A 17 -10.74 -11.55 11.68
C GLY A 17 -9.36 -12.00 12.19
N GLU A 18 -8.25 -11.60 11.53
CA GLU A 18 -6.89 -11.94 11.97
C GLU A 18 -6.05 -10.70 12.34
N GLY A 19 -6.47 -9.49 11.90
CA GLY A 19 -5.72 -8.26 12.12
C GLY A 19 -4.61 -8.04 11.08
N ILE A 20 -3.54 -7.33 11.46
CA ILE A 20 -2.39 -7.07 10.60
C ILE A 20 -1.60 -8.38 10.44
N ILE A 21 -1.51 -8.87 9.21
CA ILE A 21 -0.79 -10.10 8.85
C ILE A 21 0.57 -9.84 8.24
N LEU A 22 0.84 -8.61 7.82
CA LEU A 22 2.15 -8.12 7.35
C LEU A 22 2.31 -6.66 7.73
N HIS A 23 3.48 -6.31 8.26
CA HIS A 23 3.92 -4.92 8.46
C HIS A 23 5.42 -4.85 8.22
N GLU A 24 5.80 -4.40 7.03
CA GLU A 24 7.18 -4.38 6.56
C GLU A 24 7.56 -3.00 6.00
N LYS A 25 8.84 -2.69 5.93
CA LYS A 25 9.32 -1.50 5.21
C LYS A 25 9.04 -1.63 3.72
N SER A 26 8.67 -0.52 3.08
CA SER A 26 8.43 -0.45 1.63
C SER A 26 9.76 -0.30 0.88
N VAL A 27 10.66 -1.27 1.03
CA VAL A 27 12.05 -1.24 0.54
C VAL A 27 12.38 -2.56 -0.14
N ILE A 28 13.14 -2.48 -1.23
CA ILE A 28 13.66 -3.65 -1.96
C ILE A 28 15.16 -3.48 -2.21
N ALA A 29 15.90 -4.57 -2.05
CA ALA A 29 17.31 -4.69 -2.42
C ALA A 29 17.45 -5.58 -3.65
N ILE A 30 18.09 -5.06 -4.70
CA ILE A 30 18.28 -5.73 -5.98
C ILE A 30 19.77 -6.00 -6.21
N TYR A 31 20.11 -7.23 -6.48
CA TYR A 31 21.44 -7.68 -6.82
C TYR A 31 21.64 -7.67 -8.35
N ASN A 32 22.79 -7.13 -8.79
CA ASN A 32 23.16 -7.06 -10.22
C ASN A 32 22.04 -6.54 -11.14
N LYS A 33 21.25 -5.56 -10.67
CA LYS A 33 20.16 -4.87 -11.41
C LYS A 33 18.97 -5.75 -11.83
N SER A 34 18.91 -7.02 -11.44
CA SER A 34 17.85 -7.92 -11.94
C SER A 34 17.29 -8.92 -10.95
N HIS A 35 17.99 -9.22 -9.87
CA HIS A 35 17.57 -10.24 -8.92
C HIS A 35 17.18 -9.63 -7.58
N THR A 36 16.00 -9.91 -7.12
CA THR A 36 15.57 -9.54 -5.76
C THR A 36 16.46 -10.25 -4.75
N PHE A 37 17.19 -9.48 -3.94
CA PHE A 37 18.07 -9.98 -2.90
C PHE A 37 17.37 -10.05 -1.55
N ALA A 38 16.68 -8.97 -1.17
CA ALA A 38 15.93 -8.85 0.06
C ALA A 38 14.76 -7.87 -0.13
N VAL A 39 13.75 -7.95 0.73
CA VAL A 39 12.62 -7.01 0.75
C VAL A 39 12.26 -6.65 2.19
N GLY A 40 11.49 -5.57 2.36
CA GLY A 40 10.96 -5.19 3.66
C GLY A 40 12.04 -4.75 4.64
N ASN A 41 11.91 -5.20 5.87
CA ASN A 41 12.82 -4.86 6.97
C ASN A 41 14.25 -5.33 6.69
N GLU A 42 14.43 -6.51 6.10
CA GLU A 42 15.75 -7.03 5.75
C GLU A 42 16.45 -6.13 4.72
N ALA A 43 15.75 -5.70 3.68
CA ALA A 43 16.29 -4.75 2.70
C ALA A 43 16.59 -3.38 3.33
N TYR A 44 15.77 -2.92 4.27
CA TYR A 44 15.98 -1.66 4.98
C TYR A 44 17.25 -1.65 5.81
N GLU A 45 17.61 -2.76 6.44
CA GLU A 45 18.87 -2.89 7.21
C GLU A 45 20.11 -2.72 6.33
N MET A 46 19.99 -2.94 5.02
CA MET A 46 21.06 -2.78 4.04
C MET A 46 21.15 -1.35 3.49
N TYR A 47 20.17 -0.49 3.78
CA TYR A 47 20.14 0.88 3.26
C TYR A 47 21.40 1.64 3.68
N GLU A 48 22.04 2.32 2.73
CA GLU A 48 23.33 3.03 2.88
C GLU A 48 24.54 2.16 3.30
N LYS A 49 24.38 0.85 3.42
CA LYS A 49 25.46 -0.08 3.83
C LYS A 49 25.71 -1.20 2.82
N ALA A 50 24.88 -1.27 1.77
CA ALA A 50 24.95 -2.32 0.79
C ALA A 50 26.24 -2.24 -0.06
N PRO A 51 26.82 -3.40 -0.44
CA PRO A 51 27.91 -3.44 -1.42
C PRO A 51 27.52 -2.85 -2.76
N ALA A 52 28.48 -2.45 -3.58
CA ALA A 52 28.24 -1.74 -4.85
C ALA A 52 27.36 -2.53 -5.87
N ASN A 53 27.28 -3.84 -5.74
CA ASN A 53 26.46 -4.71 -6.58
C ASN A 53 25.03 -4.92 -6.08
N ILE A 54 24.67 -4.32 -4.93
CA ILE A 54 23.33 -4.33 -4.37
C ILE A 54 22.78 -2.90 -4.35
N GLN A 55 21.67 -2.69 -5.02
CA GLN A 55 20.94 -1.43 -5.01
C GLN A 55 19.72 -1.54 -4.10
N VAL A 56 19.63 -0.69 -3.09
CA VAL A 56 18.48 -0.58 -2.19
C VAL A 56 17.63 0.62 -2.60
N SER A 57 16.34 0.42 -2.78
CA SER A 57 15.41 1.47 -3.22
C SER A 57 14.03 1.37 -2.60
N TYR A 58 13.31 2.49 -2.66
CA TYR A 58 11.91 2.60 -2.28
C TYR A 58 11.05 2.63 -3.55
N PRO A 59 10.23 1.59 -3.82
CA PRO A 59 9.38 1.54 -5.01
C PRO A 59 8.23 2.55 -4.98
N VAL A 60 7.81 2.99 -3.79
CA VAL A 60 6.77 4.02 -3.59
C VAL A 60 7.43 5.33 -3.16
N LYS A 61 7.10 6.43 -3.86
CA LYS A 61 7.57 7.78 -3.53
C LYS A 61 6.39 8.75 -3.58
N ASN A 62 6.28 9.60 -2.57
CA ASN A 62 5.19 10.59 -2.49
C ASN A 62 3.79 9.98 -2.67
N GLY A 63 3.59 8.78 -2.13
CA GLY A 63 2.31 8.06 -2.21
C GLY A 63 2.01 7.38 -3.54
N VAL A 64 2.89 7.48 -4.55
CA VAL A 64 2.70 6.83 -5.86
C VAL A 64 3.78 5.79 -6.15
N ILE A 65 3.45 4.84 -7.02
CA ILE A 65 4.40 3.80 -7.44
C ILE A 65 5.38 4.43 -8.44
N ALA A 66 6.63 4.59 -8.00
CA ALA A 66 7.71 5.14 -8.82
C ALA A 66 8.43 4.06 -9.65
N ASP A 67 8.40 2.81 -9.21
CA ASP A 67 9.02 1.67 -9.87
C ASP A 67 8.08 0.45 -9.79
N ILE A 68 7.32 0.23 -10.86
CA ILE A 68 6.31 -0.82 -10.91
C ILE A 68 6.93 -2.23 -10.91
N GLY A 69 8.10 -2.42 -11.53
CA GLY A 69 8.78 -3.71 -11.57
C GLY A 69 9.28 -4.14 -10.19
N ASN A 70 9.96 -3.24 -9.51
CA ASN A 70 10.42 -3.48 -8.15
C ASN A 70 9.25 -3.63 -7.17
N MET A 71 8.17 -2.85 -7.37
CA MET A 71 6.97 -2.98 -6.56
C MET A 71 6.31 -4.35 -6.74
N GLN A 72 6.17 -4.84 -7.98
CA GLN A 72 5.63 -6.17 -8.26
C GLN A 72 6.49 -7.27 -7.61
N SER A 73 7.81 -7.19 -7.76
CA SER A 73 8.73 -8.16 -7.16
C SER A 73 8.62 -8.21 -5.63
N MET A 74 8.49 -7.04 -4.99
CA MET A 74 8.31 -6.94 -3.54
C MET A 74 6.97 -7.55 -3.09
N ILE A 75 5.89 -7.28 -3.81
CA ILE A 75 4.55 -7.80 -3.52
C ILE A 75 4.50 -9.32 -3.70
N ASP A 76 5.07 -9.83 -4.78
CA ASP A 76 5.12 -11.27 -5.03
C ASP A 76 5.90 -12.00 -3.94
N TYR A 77 7.00 -11.40 -3.46
CA TYR A 77 7.77 -11.94 -2.33
C TYR A 77 6.92 -12.01 -1.06
N PHE A 78 6.27 -10.93 -0.67
CA PHE A 78 5.44 -10.90 0.53
C PHE A 78 4.27 -11.89 0.46
N PHE A 79 3.63 -12.01 -0.69
CA PHE A 79 2.57 -13.00 -0.86
C PHE A 79 3.10 -14.43 -0.81
N HIS A 80 4.28 -14.69 -1.36
CA HIS A 80 4.92 -15.99 -1.25
C HIS A 80 5.24 -16.35 0.21
N GLU A 81 5.78 -15.41 0.99
CA GLU A 81 6.07 -15.59 2.41
C GLU A 81 4.81 -15.88 3.26
N LEU A 82 3.68 -15.32 2.87
CA LEU A 82 2.40 -15.53 3.53
C LEU A 82 1.64 -16.75 2.99
N ASP A 83 1.97 -17.25 1.80
CA ASP A 83 1.27 -18.40 1.17
C ASP A 83 1.46 -19.66 2.02
N GLY A 84 0.38 -20.42 2.16
CA GLY A 84 0.34 -21.57 3.06
C GLY A 84 0.18 -21.25 4.55
N LYS A 85 0.56 -20.06 5.00
CA LYS A 85 0.35 -19.59 6.39
C LYS A 85 -1.00 -18.88 6.54
N LYS A 86 -1.44 -18.23 5.48
CA LYS A 86 -2.67 -17.42 5.43
C LYS A 86 -3.48 -17.76 4.18
N LYS A 87 -4.80 -17.83 4.33
CA LYS A 87 -5.69 -18.07 3.18
C LYS A 87 -5.87 -16.77 2.39
N LEU A 88 -5.03 -16.56 1.38
CA LEU A 88 -5.00 -15.35 0.55
C LEU A 88 -5.66 -15.57 -0.81
N LYS A 89 -5.50 -16.75 -1.42
CA LYS A 89 -6.07 -17.07 -2.75
C LYS A 89 -7.60 -16.97 -2.76
N GLY A 90 -8.14 -16.37 -3.81
CA GLY A 90 -9.57 -16.21 -4.01
C GLY A 90 -10.25 -15.25 -3.03
N ALA A 91 -9.49 -14.41 -2.34
CA ALA A 91 -10.02 -13.39 -1.44
C ALA A 91 -10.51 -12.15 -2.21
N GLU A 92 -11.26 -11.29 -1.53
CA GLU A 92 -11.52 -9.92 -1.96
C GLU A 92 -10.44 -9.02 -1.38
N TYR A 93 -9.90 -8.12 -2.23
CA TYR A 93 -8.83 -7.20 -1.89
C TYR A 93 -9.33 -5.76 -1.90
N TYR A 94 -8.92 -4.99 -0.90
CA TYR A 94 -9.18 -3.56 -0.76
C TYR A 94 -7.84 -2.84 -0.69
N ILE A 95 -7.57 -1.99 -1.68
CA ILE A 95 -6.30 -1.26 -1.81
C ILE A 95 -6.54 0.19 -1.48
N ALA A 96 -5.89 0.70 -0.43
CA ALA A 96 -5.93 2.11 -0.08
C ALA A 96 -4.94 2.89 -0.95
N VAL A 97 -5.43 3.95 -1.62
CA VAL A 97 -4.64 4.80 -2.51
C VAL A 97 -4.85 6.28 -2.17
N PRO A 98 -3.86 7.16 -2.43
CA PRO A 98 -4.05 8.60 -2.30
C PRO A 98 -5.18 9.12 -3.17
N THR A 99 -5.78 10.26 -2.81
CA THR A 99 -6.88 10.87 -3.59
C THR A 99 -6.39 11.66 -4.80
N ASP A 100 -5.15 12.16 -4.79
CA ASP A 100 -4.57 13.00 -5.86
C ASP A 100 -3.86 12.23 -6.98
N ILE A 101 -4.15 10.93 -7.12
CA ILE A 101 -3.55 10.10 -8.15
C ILE A 101 -4.42 10.04 -9.41
N THR A 102 -3.74 9.87 -10.55
CA THR A 102 -4.38 9.69 -11.86
C THR A 102 -5.05 8.32 -11.99
N GLU A 103 -5.95 8.17 -12.95
CA GLU A 103 -6.56 6.87 -13.28
C GLU A 103 -5.51 5.83 -13.72
N VAL A 104 -4.42 6.28 -14.35
CA VAL A 104 -3.29 5.39 -14.71
C VAL A 104 -2.59 4.85 -13.48
N GLU A 105 -2.34 5.70 -12.49
CA GLU A 105 -1.74 5.30 -11.21
C GLU A 105 -2.68 4.39 -10.41
N LYS A 106 -3.98 4.68 -10.35
CA LYS A 106 -4.99 3.76 -9.76
C LYS A 106 -4.94 2.39 -10.44
N ARG A 107 -4.84 2.37 -11.76
CA ARG A 107 -4.73 1.15 -12.53
C ARG A 107 -3.46 0.36 -12.18
N ALA A 108 -2.33 1.03 -11.97
CA ALA A 108 -1.09 0.38 -11.55
C ALA A 108 -1.26 -0.36 -10.22
N TYR A 109 -1.90 0.25 -9.22
CA TYR A 109 -2.22 -0.43 -7.95
C TYR A 109 -3.13 -1.66 -8.13
N PHE A 110 -4.14 -1.54 -8.96
CA PHE A 110 -5.03 -2.66 -9.29
C PHE A 110 -4.27 -3.81 -9.95
N ASP A 111 -3.41 -3.50 -10.92
CA ASP A 111 -2.65 -4.47 -11.69
C ASP A 111 -1.60 -5.21 -10.83
N LEU A 112 -1.03 -4.57 -9.80
CA LEU A 112 -0.14 -5.24 -8.85
C LEU A 112 -0.77 -6.51 -8.24
N ILE A 113 -2.04 -6.45 -7.88
CA ILE A 113 -2.73 -7.60 -7.29
C ILE A 113 -3.23 -8.57 -8.36
N THR A 114 -3.68 -8.04 -9.50
CA THR A 114 -4.16 -8.86 -10.63
C THR A 114 -3.03 -9.74 -11.20
N ASN A 115 -1.81 -9.23 -11.24
CA ASN A 115 -0.64 -9.92 -11.78
C ASN A 115 -0.07 -11.00 -10.84
N THR A 116 -0.58 -11.10 -9.61
CA THR A 116 -0.17 -12.15 -8.68
C THR A 116 -0.85 -13.50 -8.97
N ASN A 117 -0.30 -14.57 -8.41
CA ASN A 117 -0.91 -15.91 -8.45
C ASN A 117 -2.08 -16.10 -7.48
N LEU A 118 -2.57 -15.03 -6.85
CA LEU A 118 -3.61 -15.09 -5.81
C LEU A 118 -5.02 -15.35 -6.35
N LYS A 119 -5.25 -15.10 -7.66
CA LYS A 119 -6.56 -15.23 -8.30
C LYS A 119 -7.65 -14.52 -7.47
N PRO A 120 -7.55 -13.18 -7.30
CA PRO A 120 -8.48 -12.43 -6.48
C PRO A 120 -9.92 -12.60 -6.98
N LYS A 121 -10.88 -12.74 -6.06
CA LYS A 121 -12.30 -12.79 -6.40
C LYS A 121 -12.79 -11.41 -6.85
N LYS A 122 -12.31 -10.36 -6.18
CA LYS A 122 -12.61 -8.98 -6.48
C LYS A 122 -11.50 -8.07 -5.93
N ILE A 123 -11.24 -6.96 -6.63
CA ILE A 123 -10.30 -5.93 -6.19
C ILE A 123 -11.05 -4.61 -6.14
N HIS A 124 -10.95 -3.93 -5.02
CA HIS A 124 -11.51 -2.60 -4.77
C HIS A 124 -10.36 -1.64 -4.51
N VAL A 125 -10.36 -0.52 -5.21
CA VAL A 125 -9.46 0.61 -4.93
C VAL A 125 -10.25 1.63 -4.12
N VAL A 126 -9.75 1.99 -2.95
CA VAL A 126 -10.40 2.86 -1.97
C VAL A 126 -9.49 4.04 -1.67
N GLU A 127 -10.03 5.24 -1.62
CA GLU A 127 -9.27 6.43 -1.24
C GLU A 127 -8.87 6.36 0.25
N LYS A 128 -7.61 6.67 0.56
CA LYS A 128 -7.04 6.58 1.92
C LYS A 128 -7.89 7.28 2.97
N PRO A 129 -8.36 8.54 2.79
CA PRO A 129 -9.16 9.19 3.82
C PRO A 129 -10.45 8.45 4.18
N VAL A 130 -11.07 7.81 3.19
CA VAL A 130 -12.27 6.97 3.43
C VAL A 130 -11.88 5.71 4.23
N ALA A 131 -10.78 5.07 3.85
CA ALA A 131 -10.28 3.89 4.57
C ALA A 131 -9.89 4.24 6.02
N ASP A 132 -9.23 5.37 6.23
CA ASP A 132 -8.80 5.85 7.54
C ASP A 132 -10.01 6.17 8.44
N ALA A 133 -10.99 6.90 7.92
CA ALA A 133 -12.21 7.22 8.65
C ALA A 133 -12.97 5.95 9.08
N LEU A 134 -13.13 5.00 8.16
CA LEU A 134 -13.77 3.71 8.47
C LEU A 134 -12.95 2.90 9.47
N GLY A 135 -11.63 2.91 9.36
CA GLY A 135 -10.72 2.25 10.31
C GLY A 135 -10.81 2.84 11.72
N MET A 136 -11.09 4.13 11.84
CA MET A 136 -11.35 4.82 13.11
C MET A 136 -12.80 4.71 13.59
N ASN A 137 -13.66 3.96 12.90
CA ASN A 137 -15.11 3.84 13.17
C ASN A 137 -15.85 5.20 13.14
N LEU A 138 -15.41 6.12 12.29
CA LEU A 138 -16.10 7.39 12.08
C LEU A 138 -17.29 7.20 11.14
N ASP A 139 -18.42 7.79 11.50
CA ASP A 139 -19.61 7.80 10.65
C ASP A 139 -19.52 8.95 9.64
N ILE A 140 -19.01 8.66 8.45
CA ILE A 140 -18.88 9.61 7.36
C ILE A 140 -20.19 9.85 6.58
N THR A 141 -21.26 9.12 6.90
CA THR A 141 -22.56 9.26 6.20
C THR A 141 -23.36 10.47 6.66
N LYS A 142 -23.01 11.04 7.81
CA LYS A 142 -23.67 12.23 8.35
C LYS A 142 -23.43 13.45 7.48
N SER A 143 -24.35 14.42 7.58
CA SER A 143 -24.23 15.73 6.93
C SER A 143 -23.21 16.65 7.60
N THR A 144 -22.84 16.37 8.84
CA THR A 144 -21.76 17.08 9.55
C THR A 144 -20.41 16.67 8.97
N GLY A 145 -19.57 17.65 8.61
CA GLY A 145 -18.23 17.38 8.08
C GLY A 145 -17.35 16.70 9.12
N THR A 146 -16.64 15.64 8.70
CA THR A 146 -15.59 14.97 9.48
C THR A 146 -14.25 15.30 8.87
N LEU A 147 -13.35 15.92 9.65
CA LEU A 147 -11.98 16.21 9.24
C LEU A 147 -11.09 15.02 9.60
N VAL A 148 -10.34 14.53 8.64
CA VAL A 148 -9.29 13.53 8.83
C VAL A 148 -7.96 14.10 8.36
N VAL A 149 -6.94 13.96 9.17
CA VAL A 149 -5.54 14.33 8.85
C VAL A 149 -4.69 13.07 8.88
N ASP A 150 -4.19 12.66 7.71
CA ASP A 150 -3.24 11.56 7.57
C ASP A 150 -1.83 12.14 7.43
N ILE A 151 -0.98 11.86 8.40
CA ILE A 151 0.43 12.30 8.43
C ILE A 151 1.30 11.09 8.09
N GLY A 152 1.67 11.01 6.82
CA GLY A 152 2.52 9.94 6.30
C GLY A 152 4.03 10.27 6.37
N ALA A 153 4.83 9.40 5.77
CA ALA A 153 6.29 9.56 5.74
C ALA A 153 6.75 10.70 4.81
N ASN A 154 6.08 10.90 3.69
CA ASN A 154 6.44 11.89 2.66
C ASN A 154 5.30 12.86 2.33
N THR A 155 4.09 12.55 2.75
CA THR A 155 2.91 13.34 2.42
C THR A 155 2.02 13.51 3.65
N THR A 156 1.37 14.65 3.75
CA THR A 156 0.26 14.87 4.69
C THR A 156 -0.98 15.20 3.89
N GLU A 157 -2.05 14.45 4.14
CA GLU A 157 -3.35 14.62 3.49
C GLU A 157 -4.38 15.08 4.52
N ILE A 158 -5.08 16.18 4.20
CA ILE A 158 -6.15 16.73 5.03
C ILE A 158 -7.44 16.62 4.23
N SER A 159 -8.41 15.87 4.73
CA SER A 159 -9.66 15.60 4.03
C SER A 159 -10.86 15.92 4.89
N VAL A 160 -11.88 16.50 4.28
CA VAL A 160 -13.21 16.69 4.88
C VAL A 160 -14.17 15.74 4.20
N MET A 161 -14.85 14.93 4.99
CA MET A 161 -15.85 13.96 4.51
C MET A 161 -17.23 14.30 5.05
N SER A 162 -18.26 14.14 4.21
CA SER A 162 -19.66 14.31 4.56
C SER A 162 -20.51 13.52 3.58
N LEU A 163 -21.68 13.05 4.01
CA LEU A 163 -22.65 12.32 3.18
C LEU A 163 -22.06 11.11 2.43
N GLY A 164 -21.10 10.44 3.04
CA GLY A 164 -20.46 9.23 2.50
C GLY A 164 -19.36 9.46 1.48
N GLY A 165 -18.89 10.70 1.29
CA GLY A 165 -17.86 11.05 0.32
C GLY A 165 -16.90 12.13 0.80
N ILE A 166 -15.83 12.32 0.01
CA ILE A 166 -14.86 13.40 0.22
C ILE A 166 -15.43 14.70 -0.35
N VAL A 167 -15.52 15.74 0.47
CA VAL A 167 -16.01 17.07 0.11
C VAL A 167 -14.86 18.00 -0.26
N SER A 168 -13.73 17.88 0.44
CA SER A 168 -12.54 18.70 0.22
C SER A 168 -11.30 17.94 0.62
N VAL A 169 -10.22 18.17 -0.08
CA VAL A 169 -8.90 17.57 0.20
C VAL A 169 -7.80 18.59 -0.06
N SER A 170 -6.76 18.54 0.77
CA SER A 170 -5.53 19.32 0.62
C SER A 170 -4.33 18.45 0.93
N TYR A 171 -3.23 18.65 0.20
CA TYR A 171 -1.98 17.92 0.35
C TYR A 171 -0.82 18.85 0.66
N THR A 172 0.16 18.28 1.35
CA THR A 172 1.51 18.85 1.42
C THR A 172 2.56 17.72 1.37
N HIS A 173 3.67 18.03 0.75
CA HIS A 173 4.82 17.13 0.61
C HIS A 173 5.96 17.54 1.54
#